data_9b2438e3978a2d3210aae722a070bfff
#
_entry.id   9b2438e3978a2d3210aae722a070bfff
#
_cell.length_a   1.000
_cell.length_b   1.000
_cell.length_c   1.000
_cell.angle_alpha   90.00
_cell.angle_beta   90.00
_cell.angle_gamma   90.00
#
_symmetry.space_group_name_H-M   'P 1'
#
loop_
_entity.id
_entity.type
_entity.pdbx_description
1 polymer ?
#
loop_
_entity_poly.entity_id
_entity_poly.type
_entity_poly.pdbx_seq_one_letter_code
_entity_poly.pdbx_strand_id
1 'polypeptide(L)'
;MSEIGGSIINGKYAVFDVDETLGYFSQFGAFVDALNNYYSDFSRVVFDNFNELLDLYPEFIRPNMIQILKYVSEKRREGACKGIIIYTNNQGPRIWVANISKYFDYKVGTQVFDQIIAAFKVNGKIVQEGRTTQNKTYDDLVRVANIPKTSEICFVDDLNHPGMRHSNVLYINVKPYVETLPTSTLIKRYLESNLGKNILPENREKFSKSIKKRMGVNHDENERIATFNLQESNFISLNTPVGSSGESSAIQSYKKTGEKILFYIKLFFKNKNKSHKSHKLHVHTRRNKHRATLKDKQRLSLKSKLLKRRTNANDNSARKTRKIGAFMRI
;
A
#
# COMPACT_ATOMS: atom_id res chain seq x y z
N MET A 1 21.60 -18.43 -43.29
CA MET A 1 21.67 -17.76 -41.96
C MET A 1 20.33 -18.01 -41.30
N SER A 2 20.30 -18.99 -40.39
CA SER A 2 19.09 -19.38 -39.66
C SER A 2 18.92 -18.43 -38.49
N GLU A 3 17.88 -17.60 -38.51
CA GLU A 3 17.43 -16.85 -37.35
C GLU A 3 17.00 -17.82 -36.25
N ILE A 4 17.83 -17.92 -35.21
CA ILE A 4 17.44 -18.61 -34.00
C ILE A 4 16.45 -17.65 -33.29
N GLY A 5 15.15 -17.90 -33.54
CA GLY A 5 14.07 -17.26 -32.81
C GLY A 5 14.20 -17.57 -31.32
N GLY A 6 14.90 -16.69 -30.59
CA GLY A 6 14.99 -16.75 -29.16
C GLY A 6 13.58 -16.67 -28.57
N SER A 7 13.08 -17.75 -28.00
CA SER A 7 11.84 -17.78 -27.23
C SER A 7 11.91 -16.69 -26.19
N ILE A 8 11.03 -15.68 -26.29
CA ILE A 8 10.87 -14.63 -25.27
C ILE A 8 10.44 -15.36 -24.00
N ILE A 9 11.35 -15.47 -23.03
CA ILE A 9 11.12 -16.18 -21.78
C ILE A 9 10.17 -15.31 -20.94
N ASN A 10 8.89 -15.67 -20.95
CA ASN A 10 7.91 -15.10 -20.05
C ASN A 10 8.35 -15.35 -18.61
N GLY A 11 8.62 -14.28 -17.86
CA GLY A 11 9.05 -14.36 -16.48
C GLY A 11 7.93 -13.99 -15.51
N LYS A 12 8.08 -14.36 -14.25
CA LYS A 12 7.25 -13.86 -13.14
C LYS A 12 8.07 -12.92 -12.28
N TYR A 13 7.47 -11.79 -11.93
CA TYR A 13 8.08 -10.76 -11.09
C TYR A 13 7.21 -10.51 -9.87
N ALA A 14 7.83 -10.25 -8.72
CA ALA A 14 7.15 -9.79 -7.52
C ALA A 14 7.51 -8.33 -7.27
N VAL A 15 6.50 -7.49 -7.08
CA VAL A 15 6.66 -6.04 -6.92
C VAL A 15 5.94 -5.60 -5.67
N PHE A 16 6.62 -4.84 -4.81
CA PHE A 16 6.09 -4.39 -3.52
C PHE A 16 6.20 -2.87 -3.40
N ASP A 17 5.17 -2.26 -2.86
CA ASP A 17 5.30 -0.96 -2.24
C ASP A 17 6.01 -1.04 -0.88
N VAL A 18 6.39 0.10 -0.30
CA VAL A 18 7.14 0.17 0.97
C VAL A 18 6.24 0.58 2.12
N ASP A 19 5.80 1.84 2.08
CA ASP A 19 5.06 2.45 3.19
C ASP A 19 3.67 1.82 3.32
N GLU A 20 3.24 1.54 4.53
CA GLU A 20 1.99 0.85 4.87
C GLU A 20 1.81 -0.53 4.19
N THR A 21 2.75 -0.95 3.33
CA THR A 21 2.78 -2.26 2.65
C THR A 21 3.79 -3.21 3.28
N LEU A 22 5.08 -2.90 3.28
CA LEU A 22 6.11 -3.72 3.95
C LEU A 22 6.13 -3.48 5.46
N GLY A 23 5.78 -2.27 5.90
CA GLY A 23 5.75 -1.87 7.29
C GLY A 23 5.23 -0.45 7.46
N TYR A 24 5.13 0.01 8.69
CA TYR A 24 4.76 1.39 9.02
C TYR A 24 6.01 2.19 9.39
N PHE A 25 6.59 2.86 8.41
CA PHE A 25 7.88 3.53 8.57
C PHE A 25 7.78 5.03 8.88
N SER A 26 6.60 5.63 8.86
CA SER A 26 6.42 7.07 9.12
C SER A 26 6.86 7.46 10.53
N GLN A 27 6.39 6.76 11.57
CA GLN A 27 6.81 7.05 12.95
C GLN A 27 8.27 6.68 13.19
N PHE A 28 8.74 5.59 12.62
CA PHE A 28 10.15 5.20 12.71
C PHE A 28 11.07 6.26 12.06
N GLY A 29 10.67 6.80 10.90
CA GLY A 29 11.39 7.88 10.23
C GLY A 29 11.44 9.17 11.07
N ALA A 30 10.31 9.53 11.70
CA ALA A 30 10.29 10.67 12.63
C ALA A 30 11.22 10.47 13.83
N PHE A 31 11.31 9.24 14.35
CA PHE A 31 12.23 8.91 15.43
C PHE A 31 13.71 8.97 14.99
N VAL A 32 14.02 8.43 13.80
CA VAL A 32 15.35 8.53 13.19
C VAL A 32 15.76 9.98 12.96
N ASP A 33 14.85 10.83 12.47
CA ASP A 33 15.10 12.26 12.30
C ASP A 33 15.35 12.95 13.65
N ALA A 34 14.61 12.57 14.69
CA ALA A 34 14.83 13.11 16.03
C ALA A 34 16.18 12.71 16.62
N LEU A 35 16.63 11.47 16.41
CA LEU A 35 17.94 11.00 16.80
C LEU A 35 19.05 11.76 16.06
N ASN A 36 18.95 11.88 14.74
CA ASN A 36 19.90 12.63 13.92
C ASN A 36 20.01 14.08 14.40
N ASN A 37 18.88 14.74 14.68
CA ASN A 37 18.87 16.11 15.19
C ASN A 37 19.53 16.24 16.57
N TYR A 38 19.37 15.26 17.46
CA TYR A 38 20.01 15.25 18.76
C TYR A 38 21.54 15.14 18.67
N TYR A 39 22.03 14.27 17.81
CA TYR A 39 23.47 14.05 17.65
C TYR A 39 24.17 15.13 16.81
N SER A 40 23.44 16.02 16.14
CA SER A 40 23.95 17.12 15.28
C SER A 40 24.88 16.67 14.13
N ASP A 41 25.08 15.36 13.97
CA ASP A 41 25.93 14.76 12.93
C ASP A 41 25.13 13.75 12.12
N PHE A 42 24.56 14.28 11.06
CA PHE A 42 23.39 13.77 10.39
C PHE A 42 23.58 12.53 9.53
N SER A 43 24.80 12.07 9.28
CA SER A 43 24.91 11.12 8.18
C SER A 43 25.41 9.73 8.56
N ARG A 44 26.12 9.58 9.68
CA ARG A 44 26.81 8.33 9.95
C ARG A 44 26.18 7.45 11.02
N VAL A 45 25.86 7.99 12.19
CA VAL A 45 25.59 7.14 13.37
C VAL A 45 24.30 6.31 13.24
N VAL A 46 23.23 6.89 12.70
CA VAL A 46 21.94 6.20 12.65
C VAL A 46 21.80 5.31 11.42
N PHE A 47 22.37 5.71 10.28
CA PHE A 47 22.30 4.90 9.07
C PHE A 47 23.29 3.73 9.07
N ASP A 48 24.43 3.86 9.71
CA ASP A 48 25.38 2.76 9.88
C ASP A 48 24.82 1.64 10.77
N ASN A 49 23.95 1.99 11.74
CA ASN A 49 23.32 1.06 12.67
C ASN A 49 21.81 0.86 12.40
N PHE A 50 21.36 1.14 11.17
CA PHE A 50 19.92 1.12 10.82
C PHE A 50 19.26 -0.23 11.16
N ASN A 51 19.92 -1.34 10.87
CA ASN A 51 19.38 -2.67 11.13
C ASN A 51 19.19 -2.92 12.63
N GLU A 52 20.21 -2.60 13.45
CA GLU A 52 20.14 -2.73 14.90
C GLU A 52 19.07 -1.80 15.49
N LEU A 53 18.97 -0.58 14.97
CA LEU A 53 17.95 0.37 15.41
C LEU A 53 16.53 -0.13 15.08
N LEU A 54 16.29 -0.62 13.87
CA LEU A 54 14.97 -1.12 13.49
C LEU A 54 14.61 -2.43 14.22
N ASP A 55 15.58 -3.25 14.58
CA ASP A 55 15.39 -4.46 15.39
C ASP A 55 14.87 -4.16 16.82
N LEU A 56 15.07 -2.94 17.33
CA LEU A 56 14.46 -2.51 18.61
C LEU A 56 12.93 -2.34 18.50
N TYR A 57 12.40 -2.21 17.28
CA TYR A 57 11.00 -1.87 17.02
C TYR A 57 10.39 -2.78 15.93
N PRO A 58 10.32 -4.11 16.18
CA PRO A 58 9.83 -5.06 15.20
C PRO A 58 8.35 -4.83 14.85
N GLU A 59 7.62 -4.09 15.68
CA GLU A 59 6.23 -3.71 15.46
C GLU A 59 6.06 -2.83 14.21
N PHE A 60 7.07 -2.13 13.75
CA PHE A 60 6.99 -1.36 12.51
C PHE A 60 7.00 -2.23 11.25
N ILE A 61 7.36 -3.50 11.36
CA ILE A 61 7.32 -4.44 10.23
C ILE A 61 5.95 -5.12 10.18
N ARG A 62 5.32 -5.10 9.01
CA ARG A 62 4.05 -5.81 8.82
C ARG A 62 4.21 -7.29 9.17
N PRO A 63 3.28 -7.87 9.98
CA PRO A 63 3.30 -9.29 10.32
C PRO A 63 3.40 -10.20 9.07
N ASN A 64 4.19 -11.25 9.16
CA ASN A 64 4.48 -12.22 8.11
C ASN A 64 5.30 -11.68 6.91
N MET A 65 5.65 -10.39 6.85
CA MET A 65 6.34 -9.83 5.67
C MET A 65 7.73 -10.48 5.45
N ILE A 66 8.49 -10.69 6.51
CA ILE A 66 9.79 -11.37 6.41
C ILE A 66 9.61 -12.78 5.83
N GLN A 67 8.57 -13.53 6.26
CA GLN A 67 8.28 -14.86 5.75
C GLN A 67 7.86 -14.82 4.26
N ILE A 68 7.08 -13.81 3.87
CA ILE A 68 6.68 -13.59 2.47
C ILE A 68 7.91 -13.36 1.61
N LEU A 69 8.81 -12.46 2.03
CA LEU A 69 10.02 -12.14 1.29
C LEU A 69 11.00 -13.31 1.22
N LYS A 70 11.13 -14.11 2.29
CA LYS A 70 11.87 -15.39 2.26
C LYS A 70 11.32 -16.31 1.19
N TYR A 71 10.00 -16.53 1.15
CA TYR A 71 9.37 -17.38 0.15
C TYR A 71 9.62 -16.89 -1.27
N VAL A 72 9.46 -15.58 -1.54
CA VAL A 72 9.69 -15.02 -2.89
C VAL A 72 11.18 -15.12 -3.29
N SER A 73 12.11 -14.91 -2.34
CA SER A 73 13.55 -15.10 -2.54
C SER A 73 13.90 -16.56 -2.87
N GLU A 74 13.22 -17.54 -2.24
CA GLU A 74 13.34 -18.94 -2.61
C GLU A 74 12.87 -19.18 -4.04
N LYS A 75 11.72 -18.60 -4.43
CA LYS A 75 11.22 -18.70 -5.82
C LYS A 75 12.17 -18.07 -6.82
N ARG A 76 12.89 -17.01 -6.46
CA ARG A 76 13.95 -16.42 -7.30
C ARG A 76 15.13 -17.39 -7.44
N ARG A 77 15.60 -17.98 -6.34
CA ARG A 77 16.68 -18.98 -6.36
C ARG A 77 16.33 -20.22 -7.21
N GLU A 78 15.05 -20.64 -7.18
CA GLU A 78 14.52 -21.72 -8.01
C GLU A 78 14.33 -21.33 -9.49
N GLY A 79 14.55 -20.06 -9.85
CA GLY A 79 14.33 -19.54 -11.21
C GLY A 79 12.87 -19.29 -11.58
N ALA A 80 11.93 -19.53 -10.66
CA ALA A 80 10.51 -19.30 -10.87
C ALA A 80 10.12 -17.81 -10.77
N CYS A 81 10.88 -17.00 -10.01
CA CYS A 81 10.79 -15.54 -9.96
C CYS A 81 12.01 -14.96 -10.69
N LYS A 82 11.78 -14.03 -11.61
CA LYS A 82 12.86 -13.39 -12.39
C LYS A 82 13.39 -12.11 -11.76
N GLY A 83 12.61 -11.50 -10.87
CA GLY A 83 13.03 -10.31 -10.14
C GLY A 83 12.04 -9.94 -9.05
N ILE A 84 12.58 -9.34 -7.98
CA ILE A 84 11.85 -8.80 -6.83
C ILE A 84 12.14 -7.30 -6.77
N ILE A 85 11.11 -6.46 -6.87
CA ILE A 85 11.27 -5.04 -7.13
C ILE A 85 10.50 -4.25 -6.06
N ILE A 86 11.11 -3.20 -5.55
CA ILE A 86 10.39 -2.13 -4.83
C ILE A 86 9.89 -1.13 -5.86
N TYR A 87 8.60 -0.77 -5.78
CA TYR A 87 7.99 0.30 -6.56
C TYR A 87 7.23 1.24 -5.64
N THR A 88 7.85 2.36 -5.27
CA THR A 88 7.35 3.24 -4.20
C THR A 88 7.13 4.68 -4.66
N ASN A 89 6.27 5.40 -3.95
CA ASN A 89 6.08 6.85 -4.04
C ASN A 89 6.70 7.59 -2.84
N ASN A 90 7.51 6.90 -2.02
CA ASN A 90 8.20 7.52 -0.90
C ASN A 90 9.02 8.72 -1.35
N GLN A 91 8.81 9.88 -0.73
CA GLN A 91 9.46 11.15 -1.07
C GLN A 91 10.65 11.48 -0.15
N GLY A 92 10.97 10.60 0.78
CA GLY A 92 12.14 10.73 1.64
C GLY A 92 13.47 10.60 0.87
N PRO A 93 14.59 10.79 1.56
CA PRO A 93 15.91 10.58 0.95
C PRO A 93 16.02 9.18 0.34
N ARG A 94 16.69 9.03 -0.80
CA ARG A 94 16.90 7.73 -1.46
C ARG A 94 17.52 6.69 -0.53
N ILE A 95 18.41 7.12 0.36
CA ILE A 95 19.04 6.26 1.36
C ILE A 95 18.02 5.61 2.32
N TRP A 96 16.87 6.24 2.56
CA TRP A 96 15.84 5.73 3.43
C TRP A 96 15.27 4.39 2.93
N VAL A 97 14.77 4.37 1.69
CA VAL A 97 14.24 3.13 1.08
C VAL A 97 15.34 2.10 0.88
N ALA A 98 16.56 2.54 0.55
CA ALA A 98 17.72 1.64 0.42
C ALA A 98 18.06 0.95 1.74
N ASN A 99 17.98 1.64 2.87
CA ASN A 99 18.23 1.05 4.19
C ASN A 99 17.09 0.12 4.61
N ILE A 100 15.84 0.44 4.32
CA ILE A 100 14.71 -0.49 4.51
C ILE A 100 14.94 -1.78 3.69
N SER A 101 15.35 -1.66 2.42
CA SER A 101 15.71 -2.81 1.57
C SER A 101 16.82 -3.65 2.21
N LYS A 102 17.92 -3.04 2.63
CA LYS A 102 19.04 -3.72 3.30
C LYS A 102 18.63 -4.38 4.62
N TYR A 103 17.69 -3.79 5.36
CA TYR A 103 17.16 -4.42 6.56
C TYR A 103 16.44 -5.73 6.22
N PHE A 104 15.65 -5.76 5.16
CA PHE A 104 15.02 -7.01 4.72
C PHE A 104 16.07 -8.02 4.21
N ASP A 105 17.12 -7.59 3.52
CA ASP A 105 18.25 -8.46 3.14
C ASP A 105 18.88 -9.11 4.38
N TYR A 106 19.15 -8.32 5.43
CA TYR A 106 19.65 -8.78 6.71
C TYR A 106 18.69 -9.79 7.38
N LYS A 107 17.39 -9.51 7.45
CA LYS A 107 16.39 -10.41 8.08
C LYS A 107 16.14 -11.69 7.29
N VAL A 108 16.28 -11.66 5.98
CA VAL A 108 16.11 -12.82 5.10
C VAL A 108 17.39 -13.65 4.98
N GLY A 109 18.55 -13.01 5.17
CA GLY A 109 19.88 -13.62 5.06
C GLY A 109 20.42 -13.66 3.64
N THR A 110 19.80 -12.95 2.69
CA THR A 110 20.25 -12.80 1.32
C THR A 110 19.67 -11.53 0.72
N GLN A 111 20.26 -11.01 -0.35
CA GLN A 111 19.66 -9.90 -1.10
C GLN A 111 18.23 -10.28 -1.54
N VAL A 112 17.26 -9.45 -1.17
CA VAL A 112 15.85 -9.63 -1.51
C VAL A 112 15.52 -8.88 -2.78
N PHE A 113 15.71 -7.57 -2.79
CA PHE A 113 15.26 -6.72 -3.88
C PHE A 113 16.37 -6.50 -4.90
N ASP A 114 16.02 -6.73 -6.16
CA ASP A 114 16.94 -6.55 -7.29
C ASP A 114 16.99 -5.09 -7.75
N GLN A 115 15.89 -4.34 -7.53
CA GLN A 115 15.75 -2.96 -7.97
C GLN A 115 14.80 -2.17 -7.07
N ILE A 116 15.08 -0.88 -6.93
CA ILE A 116 14.19 0.11 -6.29
C ILE A 116 13.78 1.14 -7.34
N ILE A 117 12.48 1.22 -7.62
CA ILE A 117 11.88 2.27 -8.43
C ILE A 117 11.29 3.29 -7.47
N ALA A 118 11.91 4.47 -7.44
CA ALA A 118 11.55 5.56 -6.54
C ALA A 118 10.34 6.37 -7.01
N ALA A 119 9.94 7.39 -6.23
CA ALA A 119 8.94 8.37 -6.64
C ALA A 119 9.35 9.06 -7.96
N PHE A 120 8.35 9.47 -8.76
CA PHE A 120 8.61 10.20 -10.02
C PHE A 120 9.31 11.52 -9.76
N LYS A 121 8.75 12.31 -8.85
CA LYS A 121 9.26 13.64 -8.48
C LYS A 121 9.31 13.81 -6.97
N VAL A 122 10.32 14.51 -6.49
CA VAL A 122 10.43 14.99 -5.10
C VAL A 122 10.72 16.49 -5.16
N ASN A 123 9.92 17.28 -4.45
CA ASN A 123 10.00 18.76 -4.48
C ASN A 123 10.02 19.33 -5.91
N GLY A 124 9.18 18.80 -6.80
CA GLY A 124 9.07 19.22 -8.19
C GLY A 124 10.16 18.72 -9.14
N LYS A 125 11.25 18.14 -8.63
CA LYS A 125 12.37 17.61 -9.44
C LYS A 125 12.15 16.14 -9.75
N ILE A 126 12.37 15.72 -11.01
CA ILE A 126 12.37 14.32 -11.41
C ILE A 126 13.52 13.60 -10.71
N VAL A 127 13.22 12.54 -9.97
CA VAL A 127 14.21 11.72 -9.26
C VAL A 127 14.27 10.29 -9.77
N GLN A 128 13.21 9.83 -10.47
CA GLN A 128 13.20 8.54 -11.15
C GLN A 128 12.99 8.74 -12.64
N GLU A 129 14.08 8.64 -13.39
CA GLU A 129 14.01 8.60 -14.84
C GLU A 129 13.21 7.41 -15.33
N GLY A 130 12.50 7.60 -16.45
CA GLY A 130 11.64 6.58 -17.04
C GLY A 130 10.24 6.50 -16.43
N ARG A 131 9.95 7.12 -15.28
CA ARG A 131 8.58 7.35 -14.83
C ARG A 131 8.00 8.59 -15.54
N THR A 132 6.69 8.55 -15.80
CA THR A 132 5.99 9.65 -16.50
C THR A 132 4.98 10.36 -15.61
N THR A 133 4.61 9.76 -14.48
CA THR A 133 3.56 10.26 -13.59
C THR A 133 3.85 9.91 -12.13
N GLN A 134 3.25 10.68 -11.21
CA GLN A 134 3.28 10.36 -9.78
C GLN A 134 2.52 9.08 -9.45
N ASN A 135 1.49 8.75 -10.20
CA ASN A 135 0.77 7.49 -10.00
C ASN A 135 1.64 6.31 -10.43
N LYS A 136 1.51 5.18 -9.74
CA LYS A 136 2.12 3.92 -10.19
C LYS A 136 1.34 3.40 -11.39
N THR A 137 2.05 3.07 -12.46
CA THR A 137 1.46 2.50 -13.68
C THR A 137 2.24 1.26 -14.14
N TYR A 138 1.54 0.35 -14.82
CA TYR A 138 2.14 -0.81 -15.43
C TYR A 138 3.22 -0.43 -16.46
N ASP A 139 2.93 0.56 -17.31
CA ASP A 139 3.85 0.99 -18.37
C ASP A 139 5.14 1.60 -17.80
N ASP A 140 5.05 2.41 -16.74
CA ASP A 140 6.23 2.92 -16.06
C ASP A 140 7.04 1.80 -15.41
N LEU A 141 6.36 0.86 -14.74
CA LEU A 141 7.01 -0.28 -14.10
C LEU A 141 7.81 -1.12 -15.10
N VAL A 142 7.17 -1.56 -16.18
CA VAL A 142 7.84 -2.44 -17.18
C VAL A 142 8.96 -1.73 -17.89
N ARG A 143 8.81 -0.42 -18.16
CA ARG A 143 9.86 0.39 -18.80
C ARG A 143 11.07 0.59 -17.89
N VAL A 144 10.84 1.03 -16.63
CA VAL A 144 11.94 1.35 -15.70
C VAL A 144 12.65 0.08 -15.23
N ALA A 145 11.91 -0.99 -14.99
CA ALA A 145 12.49 -2.25 -14.55
C ALA A 145 12.96 -3.13 -15.71
N ASN A 146 12.79 -2.69 -16.96
CA ASN A 146 13.12 -3.47 -18.16
C ASN A 146 12.47 -4.88 -18.16
N ILE A 147 11.20 -4.94 -17.72
CA ILE A 147 10.43 -6.18 -17.66
C ILE A 147 9.83 -6.46 -19.05
N PRO A 148 10.00 -7.66 -19.62
CA PRO A 148 9.30 -8.04 -20.85
C PRO A 148 7.78 -7.91 -20.70
N LYS A 149 7.10 -7.26 -21.65
CA LYS A 149 5.64 -7.01 -21.59
C LYS A 149 4.79 -8.29 -21.51
N THR A 150 5.36 -9.43 -21.87
CA THR A 150 4.74 -10.76 -21.78
C THR A 150 4.87 -11.40 -20.40
N SER A 151 5.60 -10.77 -19.47
CA SER A 151 5.82 -11.28 -18.13
C SER A 151 4.59 -11.09 -17.23
N GLU A 152 4.43 -11.98 -16.26
CA GLU A 152 3.41 -11.87 -15.22
C GLU A 152 3.99 -11.14 -14.00
N ILE A 153 3.22 -10.26 -13.40
CA ILE A 153 3.62 -9.44 -12.25
C ILE A 153 2.66 -9.69 -11.10
N CYS A 154 3.18 -10.00 -9.92
CA CYS A 154 2.45 -9.94 -8.66
C CYS A 154 2.79 -8.60 -8.00
N PHE A 155 1.82 -7.69 -7.90
CA PHE A 155 1.98 -6.37 -7.32
C PHE A 155 1.23 -6.27 -6.00
N VAL A 156 1.94 -5.92 -4.93
CA VAL A 156 1.41 -5.77 -3.56
C VAL A 156 1.53 -4.31 -3.14
N ASP A 157 0.39 -3.69 -2.80
CA ASP A 157 0.32 -2.27 -2.48
C ASP A 157 -0.94 -2.00 -1.63
N ASP A 158 -0.86 -1.08 -0.67
CA ASP A 158 -2.00 -0.71 0.17
C ASP A 158 -2.90 0.33 -0.50
N LEU A 159 -2.36 1.15 -1.39
CA LEU A 159 -3.13 2.11 -2.16
C LEU A 159 -3.70 1.49 -3.44
N ASN A 160 -4.78 2.07 -3.93
CA ASN A 160 -5.38 1.67 -5.20
C ASN A 160 -4.77 2.48 -6.35
N HIS A 161 -4.01 1.82 -7.22
CA HIS A 161 -3.42 2.41 -8.42
C HIS A 161 -4.12 1.91 -9.69
N PRO A 162 -5.10 2.64 -10.25
CA PRO A 162 -5.80 2.23 -11.47
C PRO A 162 -4.86 1.93 -12.64
N GLY A 163 -3.74 2.67 -12.76
CA GLY A 163 -2.72 2.44 -13.79
C GLY A 163 -1.96 1.13 -13.68
N MET A 164 -2.09 0.40 -12.57
CA MET A 164 -1.51 -0.93 -12.37
C MET A 164 -2.46 -2.07 -12.78
N ARG A 165 -3.69 -1.76 -13.19
CA ARG A 165 -4.65 -2.78 -13.63
C ARG A 165 -4.32 -3.22 -15.05
N HIS A 166 -3.79 -4.41 -15.17
CA HIS A 166 -3.39 -5.00 -16.44
C HIS A 166 -3.64 -6.51 -16.41
N SER A 167 -3.87 -7.13 -17.58
CA SER A 167 -4.13 -8.57 -17.70
C SER A 167 -2.99 -9.45 -17.14
N ASN A 168 -1.77 -8.95 -17.19
CA ASN A 168 -0.57 -9.63 -16.69
C ASN A 168 -0.24 -9.31 -15.23
N VAL A 169 -1.07 -8.52 -14.54
CA VAL A 169 -0.84 -8.12 -13.15
C VAL A 169 -1.84 -8.81 -12.23
N LEU A 170 -1.34 -9.64 -11.32
CA LEU A 170 -2.06 -10.00 -10.11
C LEU A 170 -1.87 -8.87 -9.10
N TYR A 171 -2.85 -8.01 -8.96
CA TYR A 171 -2.82 -6.91 -8.00
C TYR A 171 -3.42 -7.36 -6.67
N ILE A 172 -2.59 -7.40 -5.63
CA ILE A 172 -2.97 -7.68 -4.24
C ILE A 172 -3.03 -6.34 -3.51
N ASN A 173 -4.21 -5.73 -3.48
CA ASN A 173 -4.43 -4.52 -2.69
C ASN A 173 -4.68 -4.91 -1.23
N VAL A 174 -3.85 -4.39 -0.33
CA VAL A 174 -3.86 -4.73 1.10
C VAL A 174 -4.37 -3.55 1.92
N LYS A 175 -4.95 -3.84 3.09
CA LYS A 175 -5.25 -2.77 4.06
C LYS A 175 -3.94 -2.11 4.49
N PRO A 176 -3.85 -0.76 4.54
CA PRO A 176 -2.70 -0.07 5.08
C PRO A 176 -2.29 -0.63 6.45
N TYR A 177 -1.02 -0.93 6.63
CA TYR A 177 -0.48 -1.35 7.92
C TYR A 177 -0.08 -0.10 8.70
N VAL A 178 -0.74 0.13 9.81
CA VAL A 178 -0.45 1.26 10.70
C VAL A 178 -0.22 0.72 12.11
N GLU A 179 0.97 0.94 12.64
CA GLU A 179 1.32 0.56 14.00
C GLU A 179 2.14 1.69 14.64
N THR A 180 1.70 2.15 15.79
CA THR A 180 2.36 3.23 16.50
C THR A 180 2.77 2.78 17.90
N LEU A 181 3.93 3.27 18.35
CA LEU A 181 4.43 3.07 19.70
C LEU A 181 4.43 4.40 20.46
N PRO A 182 4.15 4.39 21.76
CA PRO A 182 4.35 5.57 22.58
C PRO A 182 5.80 6.09 22.45
N THR A 183 5.98 7.39 22.28
CA THR A 183 7.32 7.99 22.17
C THR A 183 8.22 7.64 23.36
N SER A 184 7.62 7.49 24.55
CA SER A 184 8.34 7.02 25.74
C SER A 184 8.89 5.60 25.58
N THR A 185 8.17 4.72 24.91
CA THR A 185 8.62 3.35 24.60
C THR A 185 9.79 3.36 23.62
N LEU A 186 9.73 4.21 22.57
CA LEU A 186 10.83 4.38 21.62
C LEU A 186 12.10 4.83 22.34
N ILE A 187 11.99 5.88 23.16
CA ILE A 187 13.10 6.42 23.93
C ILE A 187 13.66 5.39 24.91
N LYS A 188 12.81 4.69 25.65
CA LYS A 188 13.22 3.70 26.65
C LYS A 188 14.04 2.59 25.99
N ARG A 189 13.49 1.93 24.95
CA ARG A 189 14.19 0.84 24.25
C ARG A 189 15.53 1.30 23.67
N TYR A 190 15.58 2.52 23.10
CA TYR A 190 16.83 3.09 22.60
C TYR A 190 17.87 3.25 23.71
N LEU A 191 17.51 3.88 24.85
CA LEU A 191 18.42 4.09 25.98
C LEU A 191 18.89 2.80 26.66
N GLU A 192 18.11 1.73 26.58
CA GLU A 192 18.43 0.40 27.13
C GLU A 192 19.24 -0.45 26.14
N SER A 193 19.35 -0.04 24.88
CA SER A 193 20.10 -0.75 23.85
C SER A 193 21.59 -0.37 23.83
N ASN A 194 22.36 -1.15 23.08
CA ASN A 194 23.76 -0.81 22.81
C ASN A 194 23.92 0.54 22.10
N LEU A 195 22.94 0.97 21.30
CA LEU A 195 22.96 2.23 20.57
C LEU A 195 22.89 3.44 21.53
N GLY A 196 22.14 3.30 22.61
CA GLY A 196 21.91 4.37 23.60
C GLY A 196 22.91 4.39 24.75
N LYS A 197 23.83 3.40 24.86
CA LYS A 197 24.74 3.27 26.00
C LYS A 197 25.68 4.46 26.20
N ASN A 198 25.97 5.21 25.12
CA ASN A 198 26.86 6.39 25.19
C ASN A 198 26.13 7.63 25.74
N ILE A 199 24.81 7.56 25.97
CA ILE A 199 24.07 8.64 26.63
C ILE A 199 24.19 8.44 28.13
N LEU A 200 25.01 9.31 28.75
CA LEU A 200 25.24 9.27 30.19
C LEU A 200 23.96 9.50 30.99
N PRO A 201 23.81 8.91 32.19
CA PRO A 201 22.59 9.01 32.98
C PRO A 201 22.10 10.45 33.18
N GLU A 202 22.97 11.39 33.42
CA GLU A 202 22.68 12.82 33.60
C GLU A 202 22.16 13.50 32.33
N ASN A 203 22.41 12.95 31.15
CA ASN A 203 21.99 13.48 29.88
C ASN A 203 20.67 12.84 29.37
N ARG A 204 20.17 11.77 29.99
CA ARG A 204 18.97 11.03 29.55
C ARG A 204 17.72 11.85 29.57
N GLU A 205 17.56 12.74 30.54
CA GLU A 205 16.41 13.63 30.59
C GLU A 205 16.44 14.66 29.46
N LYS A 206 17.58 15.29 29.21
CA LYS A 206 17.79 16.22 28.09
C LYS A 206 17.55 15.54 26.75
N PHE A 207 18.07 14.32 26.57
CA PHE A 207 17.81 13.49 25.40
C PHE A 207 16.31 13.26 25.22
N SER A 208 15.63 12.76 26.24
CA SER A 208 14.19 12.46 26.20
C SER A 208 13.35 13.68 25.85
N LYS A 209 13.66 14.84 26.41
CA LYS A 209 12.99 16.11 26.07
C LYS A 209 13.20 16.52 24.62
N SER A 210 14.45 16.37 24.11
CA SER A 210 14.80 16.69 22.73
C SER A 210 14.01 15.82 21.74
N ILE A 211 14.04 14.49 21.96
CA ILE A 211 13.31 13.54 21.10
C ILE A 211 11.81 13.81 21.10
N LYS A 212 11.20 13.96 22.29
CA LYS A 212 9.76 14.27 22.41
C LYS A 212 9.39 15.56 21.67
N LYS A 213 10.18 16.61 21.84
CA LYS A 213 9.97 17.89 21.16
C LYS A 213 9.99 17.73 19.64
N ARG A 214 11.00 17.04 19.11
CA ARG A 214 11.15 16.87 17.66
C ARG A 214 10.06 15.97 17.06
N MET A 215 9.70 14.88 17.73
CA MET A 215 8.62 13.99 17.28
C MET A 215 7.24 14.67 17.38
N GLY A 216 7.00 15.52 18.38
CA GLY A 216 5.75 16.28 18.50
C GLY A 216 5.53 17.26 17.34
N VAL A 217 6.58 17.92 16.86
CA VAL A 217 6.50 18.81 15.68
C VAL A 217 6.12 18.05 14.40
N ASN A 218 6.56 16.79 14.27
CA ASN A 218 6.29 15.98 13.07
C ASN A 218 4.91 15.30 13.08
N HIS A 219 4.25 15.21 14.25
CA HIS A 219 2.94 14.53 14.34
C HIS A 219 1.80 15.34 13.70
N ASP A 220 1.87 16.67 13.78
CA ASP A 220 0.82 17.56 13.25
C ASP A 220 0.81 17.66 11.72
N GLU A 221 1.91 17.35 11.04
CA GLU A 221 2.00 17.35 9.57
C GLU A 221 1.51 16.05 8.93
N ASN A 222 1.62 14.92 9.61
CA ASN A 222 1.27 13.61 9.06
C ASN A 222 -0.23 13.27 9.11
N GLU A 223 -1.04 13.90 9.98
CA GLU A 223 -2.49 13.70 10.02
C GLU A 223 -3.23 14.27 8.79
N ARG A 224 -2.60 15.18 8.04
CA ARG A 224 -3.23 15.84 6.87
C ARG A 224 -3.21 15.03 5.57
N ILE A 225 -2.49 13.92 5.50
CA ILE A 225 -2.28 13.17 4.24
C ILE A 225 -3.22 11.95 4.10
N ALA A 226 -3.95 11.55 5.15
CA ALA A 226 -4.66 10.26 5.21
C ALA A 226 -6.08 10.23 4.61
N THR A 227 -6.51 11.22 3.82
CA THR A 227 -7.87 11.22 3.24
C THR A 227 -7.84 11.21 1.71
N PHE A 228 -7.85 10.03 1.08
CA PHE A 228 -8.26 9.88 -0.32
C PHE A 228 -9.09 8.61 -0.58
N ASN A 229 -10.15 8.80 -1.35
CA ASN A 229 -11.35 7.99 -1.58
C ASN A 229 -11.12 6.64 -2.27
N LEU A 230 -11.89 5.63 -1.80
CA LEU A 230 -12.07 4.30 -2.38
C LEU A 230 -13.15 4.32 -3.47
N GLN A 231 -12.85 3.82 -4.65
CA GLN A 231 -13.85 3.31 -5.60
C GLN A 231 -13.43 1.95 -6.16
N GLU A 232 -14.42 1.06 -6.23
CA GLU A 232 -14.27 -0.37 -6.51
C GLU A 232 -13.91 -0.71 -7.95
N SER A 233 -13.05 -1.71 -8.14
CA SER A 233 -12.90 -2.46 -9.38
C SER A 233 -12.06 -3.73 -9.19
N ASN A 234 -12.15 -4.63 -10.12
CA ASN A 234 -11.66 -6.02 -10.32
C ASN A 234 -10.24 -6.37 -9.83
N PHE A 235 -9.83 -5.99 -8.64
CA PHE A 235 -8.62 -6.46 -7.98
C PHE A 235 -8.97 -7.19 -6.67
N ILE A 236 -8.06 -8.01 -6.18
CA ILE A 236 -8.24 -8.68 -4.90
C ILE A 236 -8.02 -7.63 -3.79
N SER A 237 -9.11 -7.18 -3.16
CA SER A 237 -9.03 -6.37 -1.93
C SER A 237 -9.07 -7.28 -0.72
N LEU A 238 -8.06 -7.18 0.15
CA LEU A 238 -8.00 -7.91 1.41
C LEU A 238 -8.56 -7.10 2.59
N ASN A 239 -9.27 -6.00 2.30
CA ASN A 239 -9.91 -5.18 3.31
C ASN A 239 -11.09 -5.93 3.92
N THR A 240 -10.93 -6.45 5.12
CA THR A 240 -12.04 -6.99 5.94
C THR A 240 -12.52 -5.89 6.90
N PRO A 241 -13.85 -5.72 7.12
CA PRO A 241 -14.35 -4.80 8.13
C PRO A 241 -13.79 -5.19 9.51
N VAL A 242 -13.24 -4.24 10.23
CA VAL A 242 -12.78 -4.45 11.61
C VAL A 242 -13.99 -4.25 12.51
N GLY A 243 -14.47 -5.33 13.11
CA GLY A 243 -15.36 -5.24 14.27
C GLY A 243 -14.62 -4.58 15.43
N SER A 244 -15.27 -3.65 16.11
CA SER A 244 -14.74 -2.88 17.23
C SER A 244 -14.46 -3.77 18.44
N SER A 245 -13.23 -4.23 18.62
CA SER A 245 -12.77 -4.84 19.87
C SER A 245 -11.24 -4.86 19.94
N GLY A 246 -10.65 -4.04 20.80
CA GLY A 246 -9.32 -4.09 21.41
C GLY A 246 -8.07 -4.22 20.52
N GLU A 247 -6.94 -3.73 21.00
CA GLU A 247 -5.61 -3.80 20.35
C GLU A 247 -5.23 -5.21 19.86
N SER A 248 -5.62 -6.24 20.57
CA SER A 248 -5.42 -7.67 20.20
C SER A 248 -6.09 -8.03 18.86
N SER A 249 -7.21 -7.40 18.52
CA SER A 249 -7.96 -7.68 17.28
C SER A 249 -7.31 -7.08 16.04
N ALA A 250 -6.69 -5.91 16.16
CA ALA A 250 -6.00 -5.26 15.04
C ALA A 250 -4.76 -6.06 14.60
N ILE A 251 -3.91 -6.45 15.55
CA ILE A 251 -2.72 -7.28 15.29
C ILE A 251 -3.12 -8.61 14.66
N GLN A 252 -4.19 -9.25 15.16
CA GLN A 252 -4.71 -10.50 14.60
C GLN A 252 -5.24 -10.30 13.17
N SER A 253 -5.89 -9.15 12.88
CA SER A 253 -6.32 -8.77 11.54
C SER A 253 -5.13 -8.62 10.59
N TYR A 254 -4.05 -7.97 11.02
CA TYR A 254 -2.84 -7.82 10.20
C TYR A 254 -2.12 -9.16 9.97
N LYS A 255 -2.06 -10.05 10.97
CA LYS A 255 -1.54 -11.42 10.78
C LYS A 255 -2.33 -12.18 9.72
N LYS A 256 -3.67 -12.17 9.80
CA LYS A 256 -4.55 -12.78 8.79
C LYS A 256 -4.35 -12.15 7.40
N THR A 257 -4.10 -10.84 7.33
CA THR A 257 -3.78 -10.17 6.06
C THR A 257 -2.45 -10.66 5.50
N GLY A 258 -1.40 -10.80 6.32
CA GLY A 258 -0.12 -11.36 5.90
C GLY A 258 -0.24 -12.80 5.38
N GLU A 259 -1.04 -13.64 6.04
CA GLU A 259 -1.34 -15.01 5.59
C GLU A 259 -2.03 -15.02 4.23
N LYS A 260 -3.00 -14.12 3.99
CA LYS A 260 -3.68 -13.98 2.70
C LYS A 260 -2.71 -13.52 1.61
N ILE A 261 -1.85 -12.54 1.88
CA ILE A 261 -0.81 -12.09 0.94
C ILE A 261 0.05 -13.30 0.54
N LEU A 262 0.58 -14.05 1.51
CA LEU A 262 1.39 -15.23 1.26
C LEU A 262 0.64 -16.29 0.43
N PHE A 263 -0.64 -16.51 0.72
CA PHE A 263 -1.48 -17.45 -0.02
C PHE A 263 -1.59 -17.06 -1.50
N TYR A 264 -1.91 -15.79 -1.81
CA TYR A 264 -2.04 -15.34 -3.20
C TYR A 264 -0.70 -15.33 -3.95
N ILE A 265 0.39 -14.97 -3.28
CA ILE A 265 1.74 -15.07 -3.85
C ILE A 265 2.09 -16.54 -4.15
N LYS A 266 1.76 -17.49 -3.26
CA LYS A 266 1.93 -18.93 -3.52
C LYS A 266 1.12 -19.40 -4.72
N LEU A 267 -0.13 -18.96 -4.85
CA LEU A 267 -0.96 -19.26 -6.02
C LEU A 267 -0.35 -18.71 -7.31
N PHE A 268 0.15 -17.47 -7.28
CA PHE A 268 0.81 -16.84 -8.42
C PHE A 268 1.99 -17.67 -8.92
N PHE A 269 2.87 -18.13 -8.04
CA PHE A 269 4.02 -18.94 -8.44
C PHE A 269 3.67 -20.40 -8.76
N LYS A 270 2.58 -20.95 -8.20
CA LYS A 270 2.13 -22.32 -8.46
C LYS A 270 1.51 -22.49 -9.87
N ASN A 271 0.86 -21.47 -10.40
CA ASN A 271 0.27 -21.51 -11.73
C ASN A 271 1.38 -21.61 -12.78
N LYS A 272 1.54 -22.79 -13.38
CA LYS A 272 2.43 -22.99 -14.53
C LYS A 272 1.87 -22.15 -15.69
N ASN A 273 2.76 -21.48 -16.43
CA ASN A 273 2.42 -20.68 -17.62
C ASN A 273 1.48 -21.49 -18.54
N LYS A 274 0.18 -21.16 -18.52
CA LYS A 274 -0.73 -21.60 -19.56
C LYS A 274 -0.49 -20.66 -20.73
N SER A 275 0.16 -21.17 -21.80
CA SER A 275 0.19 -20.49 -23.09
C SER A 275 -1.20 -19.95 -23.42
N HIS A 276 -1.27 -18.70 -23.89
CA HIS A 276 -2.49 -17.96 -24.21
C HIS A 276 -3.59 -18.81 -24.87
N LYS A 277 -4.50 -19.34 -24.04
CA LYS A 277 -5.90 -19.52 -24.42
C LYS A 277 -6.67 -18.76 -23.35
N SER A 278 -7.34 -17.72 -23.78
CA SER A 278 -8.19 -16.85 -22.97
C SER A 278 -9.14 -17.69 -22.10
N HIS A 279 -8.76 -17.93 -20.85
CA HIS A 279 -9.72 -18.35 -19.86
C HIS A 279 -10.11 -17.11 -19.06
N LYS A 280 -11.24 -16.49 -19.47
CA LYS A 280 -12.07 -15.72 -18.55
C LYS A 280 -12.24 -16.59 -17.32
N LEU A 281 -11.59 -16.20 -16.21
CA LEU A 281 -11.95 -16.71 -14.88
C LEU A 281 -13.37 -16.19 -14.61
N HIS A 282 -14.36 -16.94 -15.04
CA HIS A 282 -15.72 -16.78 -14.55
C HIS A 282 -15.68 -17.21 -13.08
N VAL A 283 -15.53 -16.23 -12.21
CA VAL A 283 -16.03 -16.40 -10.83
C VAL A 283 -17.52 -16.60 -10.98
N HIS A 284 -17.95 -17.85 -10.87
CA HIS A 284 -19.36 -18.19 -10.71
C HIS A 284 -19.83 -17.62 -9.36
N THR A 285 -20.14 -16.33 -9.32
CA THR A 285 -21.21 -15.86 -8.44
C THR A 285 -22.46 -16.57 -8.94
N ARG A 286 -22.92 -17.54 -8.17
CA ARG A 286 -24.30 -18.04 -8.30
C ARG A 286 -25.23 -16.84 -8.18
N ARG A 287 -25.54 -16.20 -9.31
CA ARG A 287 -26.73 -15.38 -9.44
C ARG A 287 -27.90 -16.34 -9.25
N ASN A 288 -28.48 -16.31 -8.06
CA ASN A 288 -29.87 -16.75 -7.92
C ASN A 288 -30.69 -15.92 -8.89
N LYS A 289 -30.96 -16.47 -10.08
CA LYS A 289 -32.01 -16.01 -10.97
C LYS A 289 -33.32 -16.29 -10.26
N HIS A 290 -33.71 -15.40 -9.34
CA HIS A 290 -35.11 -15.32 -8.99
C HIS A 290 -35.84 -14.86 -10.25
N ARG A 291 -36.57 -15.80 -10.84
CA ARG A 291 -37.59 -15.53 -11.85
C ARG A 291 -38.51 -14.47 -11.24
N ALA A 292 -38.38 -13.21 -11.66
CA ALA A 292 -39.33 -12.19 -11.33
C ALA A 292 -40.68 -12.65 -11.92
N THR A 293 -41.63 -12.91 -11.05
CA THR A 293 -42.98 -13.29 -11.46
C THR A 293 -43.66 -12.08 -12.11
N LEU A 294 -44.62 -12.31 -12.95
CA LEU A 294 -45.41 -11.25 -13.63
C LEU A 294 -45.92 -10.18 -12.63
N LYS A 295 -46.19 -10.57 -11.38
CA LYS A 295 -46.61 -9.68 -10.29
C LYS A 295 -45.58 -8.61 -9.91
N ASP A 296 -44.29 -8.89 -9.99
CA ASP A 296 -43.23 -7.91 -9.67
C ASP A 296 -43.09 -6.85 -10.77
N LYS A 297 -43.31 -7.22 -12.03
CA LYS A 297 -43.35 -6.27 -13.15
C LYS A 297 -44.52 -5.32 -13.05
N GLN A 298 -45.68 -5.79 -12.59
CA GLN A 298 -46.86 -4.94 -12.37
C GLN A 298 -46.69 -4.00 -11.17
N ARG A 299 -46.02 -4.43 -10.09
CA ARG A 299 -45.72 -3.57 -8.93
C ARG A 299 -44.75 -2.43 -9.27
N LEU A 300 -43.75 -2.67 -10.09
CA LEU A 300 -42.81 -1.64 -10.56
C LEU A 300 -43.47 -0.62 -11.47
N SER A 301 -44.38 -1.04 -12.35
CA SER A 301 -45.19 -0.17 -13.23
C SER A 301 -46.14 0.72 -12.42
N LEU A 302 -46.77 0.21 -11.37
CA LEU A 302 -47.65 0.99 -10.48
C LEU A 302 -46.88 2.02 -9.66
N LYS A 303 -45.67 1.69 -9.15
CA LYS A 303 -44.83 2.66 -8.43
C LYS A 303 -44.36 3.81 -9.33
N SER A 304 -44.01 3.55 -10.59
CA SER A 304 -43.62 4.59 -11.54
C SER A 304 -44.74 5.53 -11.90
N LYS A 305 -46.01 5.02 -12.01
CA LYS A 305 -47.22 5.85 -12.24
C LYS A 305 -47.56 6.71 -11.03
N LEU A 306 -47.37 6.21 -9.82
CA LEU A 306 -47.58 6.98 -8.57
C LEU A 306 -46.52 8.09 -8.38
N LEU A 307 -45.26 7.84 -8.75
CA LEU A 307 -44.23 8.87 -8.71
C LEU A 307 -44.52 10.01 -9.71
N LYS A 308 -44.95 9.71 -10.95
CA LYS A 308 -45.30 10.73 -11.94
C LYS A 308 -46.51 11.56 -11.52
N ARG A 309 -47.49 10.99 -10.78
CA ARG A 309 -48.62 11.76 -10.23
C ARG A 309 -48.20 12.71 -9.10
N ARG A 310 -47.20 12.36 -8.29
CA ARG A 310 -46.68 13.25 -7.22
C ARG A 310 -45.85 14.41 -7.77
N THR A 311 -45.06 14.24 -8.83
CA THR A 311 -44.32 15.34 -9.48
C THR A 311 -45.27 16.33 -10.14
N ASN A 312 -46.33 15.89 -10.80
CA ASN A 312 -47.33 16.79 -11.43
C ASN A 312 -48.19 17.56 -10.40
N ALA A 313 -48.40 17.02 -9.20
CA ALA A 313 -49.10 17.73 -8.10
C ALA A 313 -48.26 18.83 -7.49
N ASN A 314 -46.93 18.63 -7.37
CA ASN A 314 -46.01 19.66 -6.85
C ASN A 314 -45.82 20.82 -7.85
N ASP A 315 -45.81 20.56 -9.16
CA ASP A 315 -45.70 21.61 -10.18
C ASP A 315 -46.90 22.53 -10.22
N ASN A 316 -48.09 22.00 -9.97
CA ASN A 316 -49.34 22.79 -9.92
C ASN A 316 -49.44 23.64 -8.64
N SER A 317 -48.85 23.19 -7.52
CA SER A 317 -48.73 23.96 -6.28
C SER A 317 -47.74 25.14 -6.43
N ALA A 318 -46.60 24.92 -7.09
CA ALA A 318 -45.61 25.95 -7.35
C ALA A 318 -46.08 27.06 -8.32
N ARG A 319 -46.96 26.72 -9.26
CA ARG A 319 -47.59 27.69 -10.18
C ARG A 319 -48.66 28.54 -9.50
N LYS A 320 -49.41 28.05 -8.49
CA LYS A 320 -50.35 28.85 -7.70
C LYS A 320 -49.69 29.86 -6.77
N THR A 321 -48.57 29.52 -6.18
CA THR A 321 -47.83 30.45 -5.28
C THR A 321 -47.12 31.57 -6.06
N ARG A 322 -46.75 31.37 -7.32
CA ARG A 322 -46.15 32.45 -8.15
C ARG A 322 -47.19 33.47 -8.66
N LYS A 323 -48.47 33.18 -8.68
CA LYS A 323 -49.53 34.12 -9.06
C LYS A 323 -50.01 35.02 -7.91
N ILE A 324 -49.70 34.70 -6.67
CA ILE A 324 -50.09 35.52 -5.50
C ILE A 324 -48.99 36.52 -5.13
N GLY A 325 -47.73 36.29 -5.55
CA GLY A 325 -46.61 37.20 -5.27
C GLY A 325 -46.46 38.42 -6.21
N ALA A 326 -47.31 38.55 -7.25
CA ALA A 326 -47.19 39.60 -8.28
C ALA A 326 -48.17 40.79 -8.04
N PHE A 327 -48.92 40.83 -6.92
CA PHE A 327 -49.90 41.88 -6.64
C PHE A 327 -49.65 42.73 -5.41
N MET A 328 -48.42 42.77 -4.87
CA MET A 328 -48.06 43.74 -3.82
C MET A 328 -46.67 44.31 -4.10
N ARG A 329 -46.59 45.27 -5.01
CA ARG A 329 -45.60 46.36 -5.07
C ARG A 329 -46.22 47.51 -5.89
N ILE A 330 -46.88 48.41 -5.19
CA ILE A 330 -46.91 49.85 -5.45
C ILE A 330 -46.55 50.51 -4.13
#